data_b9e08d32592dc8279782f6b30fc638b1
#
_entry.id   b9e08d32592dc8279782f6b30fc638b1
#
_cell.length_a   1.000
_cell.length_b   1.000
_cell.length_c   1.000
_cell.angle_alpha   90.00
_cell.angle_beta   90.00
_cell.angle_gamma   90.00
#
_symmetry.space_group_name_H-M   'P 1'
#
loop_
_entity.id
_entity.type
_entity.pdbx_description
1 polymer ?
#
loop_
_entity_poly.entity_id
_entity_poly.type
_entity_poly.pdbx_seq_one_letter_code
_entity_poly.pdbx_strand_id
1 'polypeptide(L)'
;MDLNTLYHRTVESWADRVNAVRADQWDGPTPCREWSVRDLTNHVTGEDRWTTPLMRGSTLEEVGDRFDGDLLGDDPIQASLDAAREAIRTVAETLPAGGTVHLSYGEEQMDEYVHQLAADHLVHGWDLAAATGGDLRLDPALVHEVATWFADREELYRAGGVIGPSEAPTGDPQGDFLAAFGRDPHWGPNHAGLARFSAAFGAGDVEAVMSLMTDDCVFEATGPAPDGVRHEGAEAVRAVWVELFGDTGSPAFTEEESFVAGDRGVLRWRFDWVEDDGSPGHVRGVDVLRFRAGLVCEKFSYVKG
;
A
#
# COMPACT_ATOMS: atom_id res chain seq x y z
N MET A 1 10.08 -23.97 13.12
CA MET A 1 8.77 -24.65 13.48
C MET A 1 8.36 -25.55 12.32
N ASP A 2 7.31 -26.41 12.45
CA ASP A 2 6.81 -27.10 11.27
C ASP A 2 5.98 -26.17 10.38
N LEU A 3 5.88 -26.49 9.09
CA LEU A 3 5.27 -25.62 8.08
C LEU A 3 3.77 -25.38 8.30
N ASN A 4 3.04 -26.41 8.74
CA ASN A 4 1.61 -26.23 9.04
C ASN A 4 1.41 -25.23 10.20
N THR A 5 2.23 -25.31 11.23
CA THR A 5 2.22 -24.34 12.34
C THR A 5 2.63 -22.94 11.88
N LEU A 6 3.63 -22.82 10.99
CA LEU A 6 4.04 -21.54 10.41
C LEU A 6 2.87 -20.89 9.69
N TYR A 7 2.27 -21.60 8.73
CA TYR A 7 1.14 -21.12 7.95
C TYR A 7 -0.05 -20.71 8.83
N HIS A 8 -0.47 -21.60 9.72
CA HIS A 8 -1.59 -21.32 10.63
C HIS A 8 -1.38 -20.01 11.42
N ARG A 9 -0.20 -19.82 12.00
CA ARG A 9 0.09 -18.61 12.80
C ARG A 9 0.20 -17.34 11.98
N THR A 10 0.69 -17.41 10.74
CA THR A 10 0.73 -16.23 9.86
C THR A 10 -0.68 -15.82 9.44
N VAL A 11 -1.54 -16.79 9.12
CA VAL A 11 -2.96 -16.55 8.78
C VAL A 11 -3.75 -16.04 10.01
N GLU A 12 -3.53 -16.59 11.21
CA GLU A 12 -4.15 -16.03 12.42
C GLU A 12 -3.72 -14.58 12.68
N SER A 13 -2.43 -14.29 12.51
CA SER A 13 -1.90 -12.92 12.65
C SER A 13 -2.52 -11.95 11.64
N TRP A 14 -2.78 -12.38 10.41
CA TRP A 14 -3.54 -11.63 9.42
C TRP A 14 -5.00 -11.43 9.86
N ALA A 15 -5.68 -12.50 10.25
CA ALA A 15 -7.09 -12.48 10.65
C ALA A 15 -7.35 -11.51 11.82
N ASP A 16 -6.45 -11.46 12.81
CA ASP A 16 -6.53 -10.53 13.93
C ASP A 16 -6.49 -9.07 13.46
N ARG A 17 -5.64 -8.76 12.46
CA ARG A 17 -5.51 -7.42 11.89
C ARG A 17 -6.74 -7.02 11.06
N VAL A 18 -7.24 -7.94 10.22
CA VAL A 18 -8.48 -7.71 9.47
C VAL A 18 -9.65 -7.42 10.40
N ASN A 19 -9.78 -8.19 11.49
CA ASN A 19 -10.85 -8.01 12.47
C ASN A 19 -10.77 -6.65 13.22
N ALA A 20 -9.61 -5.99 13.21
CA ALA A 20 -9.41 -4.69 13.82
C ALA A 20 -9.67 -3.50 12.87
N VAL A 21 -9.91 -3.74 11.57
CA VAL A 21 -10.18 -2.69 10.59
C VAL A 21 -11.51 -2.00 10.88
N ARG A 22 -11.50 -0.67 10.98
CA ARG A 22 -12.71 0.14 11.18
C ARG A 22 -13.37 0.50 9.85
N ALA A 23 -14.67 0.79 9.91
CA ALA A 23 -15.48 1.12 8.72
C ALA A 23 -14.95 2.31 7.90
N ASP A 24 -14.27 3.26 8.54
CA ASP A 24 -13.70 4.46 7.92
C ASP A 24 -12.31 4.26 7.30
N GLN A 25 -11.74 3.05 7.36
CA GLN A 25 -10.36 2.78 6.95
C GLN A 25 -10.24 2.05 5.59
N TRP A 26 -11.32 1.48 5.07
CA TRP A 26 -11.29 0.60 3.90
C TRP A 26 -10.72 1.24 2.63
N ASP A 27 -10.95 2.53 2.43
CA ASP A 27 -10.44 3.27 1.28
C ASP A 27 -9.06 3.92 1.55
N GLY A 28 -8.46 3.62 2.72
CA GLY A 28 -7.16 4.15 3.10
C GLY A 28 -6.02 3.57 2.26
N PRO A 29 -4.95 4.35 1.98
CA PRO A 29 -3.77 3.88 1.28
C PRO A 29 -2.98 2.90 2.15
N THR A 30 -2.26 1.99 1.47
CA THR A 30 -1.38 0.99 2.10
C THR A 30 0.08 1.15 1.65
N PRO A 31 1.04 0.44 2.24
CA PRO A 31 2.40 0.34 1.72
C PRO A 31 2.48 -0.19 0.27
N CYS A 32 1.46 -0.93 -0.19
CA CYS A 32 1.30 -1.33 -1.58
C CYS A 32 0.68 -0.18 -2.36
N ARG A 33 1.47 0.60 -3.09
CA ARG A 33 1.13 1.92 -3.66
C ARG A 33 -0.21 2.01 -4.41
N GLU A 34 -0.61 0.94 -5.09
CA GLU A 34 -1.82 0.92 -5.92
C GLU A 34 -3.04 0.33 -5.19
N TRP A 35 -2.88 -0.07 -3.92
CA TRP A 35 -3.90 -0.76 -3.15
C TRP A 35 -4.41 0.05 -1.97
N SER A 36 -5.71 0.20 -1.88
CA SER A 36 -6.41 0.56 -0.66
C SER A 36 -6.37 -0.59 0.36
N VAL A 37 -6.81 -0.34 1.58
CA VAL A 37 -7.02 -1.39 2.59
C VAL A 37 -7.98 -2.47 2.07
N ARG A 38 -9.02 -2.07 1.30
CA ARG A 38 -9.96 -3.01 0.69
C ARG A 38 -9.29 -3.87 -0.37
N ASP A 39 -8.48 -3.27 -1.27
CA ASP A 39 -7.79 -4.00 -2.32
C ASP A 39 -6.78 -5.00 -1.74
N LEU A 40 -6.01 -4.58 -0.73
CA LEU A 40 -5.08 -5.44 -0.01
C LEU A 40 -5.81 -6.63 0.64
N THR A 41 -6.94 -6.36 1.31
CA THR A 41 -7.73 -7.41 1.95
C THR A 41 -8.37 -8.34 0.91
N ASN A 42 -8.81 -7.81 -0.23
CA ASN A 42 -9.36 -8.60 -1.33
C ASN A 42 -8.29 -9.52 -1.94
N HIS A 43 -7.06 -9.02 -2.11
CA HIS A 43 -5.93 -9.81 -2.60
C HIS A 43 -5.68 -11.03 -1.70
N VAL A 44 -5.45 -10.82 -0.39
CA VAL A 44 -5.16 -11.93 0.54
C VAL A 44 -6.36 -12.89 0.67
N THR A 45 -7.59 -12.36 0.63
CA THR A 45 -8.80 -13.20 0.58
C THR A 45 -8.84 -14.05 -0.70
N GLY A 46 -8.39 -13.51 -1.82
CA GLY A 46 -8.23 -14.24 -3.08
C GLY A 46 -7.24 -15.38 -2.94
N GLU A 47 -6.04 -15.13 -2.38
CA GLU A 47 -5.04 -16.17 -2.12
C GLU A 47 -5.60 -17.31 -1.24
N ASP A 48 -6.33 -16.99 -0.20
CA ASP A 48 -7.01 -17.96 0.66
C ASP A 48 -8.06 -18.78 -0.09
N ARG A 49 -8.83 -18.14 -0.98
CA ARG A 49 -9.84 -18.84 -1.83
C ARG A 49 -9.19 -19.77 -2.85
N TRP A 50 -8.08 -19.34 -3.45
CA TRP A 50 -7.31 -20.16 -4.39
C TRP A 50 -6.61 -21.33 -3.69
N THR A 51 -6.20 -21.19 -2.44
CA THR A 51 -5.52 -22.23 -1.65
C THR A 51 -6.32 -23.53 -1.63
N THR A 52 -7.62 -23.46 -1.41
CA THR A 52 -8.46 -24.66 -1.27
C THR A 52 -8.48 -25.56 -2.51
N PRO A 53 -8.84 -25.11 -3.71
CA PRO A 53 -8.83 -25.96 -4.91
C PRO A 53 -7.42 -26.37 -5.31
N LEU A 54 -6.42 -25.49 -5.24
CA LEU A 54 -5.04 -25.80 -5.65
C LEU A 54 -4.42 -26.89 -4.76
N MET A 55 -4.57 -26.80 -3.45
CA MET A 55 -4.10 -27.82 -2.51
C MET A 55 -4.82 -29.14 -2.66
N ARG A 56 -5.99 -29.18 -3.30
CA ARG A 56 -6.75 -30.40 -3.66
C ARG A 56 -6.46 -30.91 -5.07
N GLY A 57 -5.51 -30.29 -5.77
CA GLY A 57 -5.01 -30.73 -7.08
C GLY A 57 -5.76 -30.17 -8.28
N SER A 58 -6.65 -29.16 -8.09
CA SER A 58 -7.28 -28.48 -9.23
C SER A 58 -6.24 -27.63 -9.99
N THR A 59 -6.43 -27.55 -11.30
CA THR A 59 -5.69 -26.62 -12.16
C THR A 59 -6.35 -25.24 -12.17
N LEU A 60 -5.60 -24.20 -12.60
CA LEU A 60 -6.14 -22.86 -12.79
C LEU A 60 -7.31 -22.84 -13.79
N GLU A 61 -7.22 -23.66 -14.88
CA GLU A 61 -8.28 -23.78 -15.88
C GLU A 61 -9.57 -24.36 -15.29
N GLU A 62 -9.47 -25.34 -14.38
CA GLU A 62 -10.64 -25.94 -13.70
C GLU A 62 -11.30 -24.99 -12.70
N VAL A 63 -10.53 -24.12 -12.07
CA VAL A 63 -11.06 -23.07 -11.17
C VAL A 63 -11.68 -21.92 -11.99
N GLY A 64 -11.03 -21.54 -13.10
CA GLY A 64 -11.48 -20.46 -14.00
C GLY A 64 -11.51 -19.11 -13.30
N ASP A 65 -12.52 -18.32 -13.58
CA ASP A 65 -12.73 -16.94 -13.10
C ASP A 65 -13.49 -16.84 -11.75
N ARG A 66 -13.64 -17.95 -11.06
CA ARG A 66 -14.46 -18.06 -9.83
C ARG A 66 -14.08 -17.05 -8.75
N PHE A 67 -12.82 -16.70 -8.68
CA PHE A 67 -12.26 -15.80 -7.66
C PHE A 67 -11.76 -14.48 -8.24
N ASP A 68 -12.30 -14.07 -9.39
CA ASP A 68 -12.04 -12.75 -9.96
C ASP A 68 -12.93 -11.68 -9.33
N GLY A 69 -12.43 -10.45 -9.30
CA GLY A 69 -13.19 -9.27 -8.85
C GLY A 69 -13.28 -9.10 -7.34
N ASP A 70 -14.40 -8.56 -6.87
CA ASP A 70 -14.62 -8.29 -5.45
C ASP A 70 -15.10 -9.53 -4.70
N LEU A 71 -14.24 -10.08 -3.85
CA LEU A 71 -14.49 -11.25 -3.01
C LEU A 71 -14.99 -10.89 -1.62
N LEU A 72 -14.99 -9.61 -1.27
CA LEU A 72 -15.31 -9.12 0.08
C LEU A 72 -16.80 -8.80 0.26
N GLY A 73 -17.48 -8.37 -0.80
CA GLY A 73 -18.90 -8.01 -0.74
C GLY A 73 -19.22 -6.96 0.32
N ASP A 74 -20.37 -7.11 0.98
CA ASP A 74 -20.88 -6.15 1.97
C ASP A 74 -20.25 -6.31 3.37
N ASP A 75 -19.68 -7.47 3.67
CA ASP A 75 -18.99 -7.75 4.96
C ASP A 75 -17.56 -8.23 4.71
N PRO A 76 -16.63 -7.29 4.46
CA PRO A 76 -15.26 -7.62 4.11
C PRO A 76 -14.51 -8.37 5.21
N ILE A 77 -14.81 -8.10 6.48
CA ILE A 77 -14.20 -8.80 7.61
C ILE A 77 -14.61 -10.26 7.58
N GLN A 78 -15.92 -10.52 7.55
CA GLN A 78 -16.42 -11.88 7.58
C GLN A 78 -15.98 -12.71 6.37
N ALA A 79 -15.96 -12.09 5.17
CA ALA A 79 -15.53 -12.74 3.94
C ALA A 79 -14.07 -13.20 4.00
N SER A 80 -13.17 -12.33 4.49
CA SER A 80 -11.75 -12.64 4.68
C SER A 80 -11.55 -13.72 5.76
N LEU A 81 -12.21 -13.61 6.91
CA LEU A 81 -12.10 -14.59 7.98
C LEU A 81 -12.63 -15.97 7.59
N ASP A 82 -13.65 -16.05 6.75
CA ASP A 82 -14.18 -17.33 6.28
C ASP A 82 -13.23 -18.00 5.29
N ALA A 83 -12.62 -17.22 4.38
CA ALA A 83 -11.60 -17.70 3.45
C ALA A 83 -10.38 -18.24 4.20
N ALA A 84 -9.85 -17.47 5.14
CA ALA A 84 -8.72 -17.83 5.99
C ALA A 84 -8.96 -19.14 6.76
N ARG A 85 -10.13 -19.31 7.38
CA ARG A 85 -10.48 -20.56 8.10
C ARG A 85 -10.55 -21.76 7.18
N GLU A 86 -11.07 -21.60 5.97
CA GLU A 86 -11.13 -22.68 4.98
C GLU A 86 -9.74 -23.06 4.50
N ALA A 87 -8.88 -22.07 4.21
CA ALA A 87 -7.50 -22.27 3.78
C ALA A 87 -6.68 -23.01 4.86
N ILE A 88 -6.73 -22.55 6.12
CA ILE A 88 -6.06 -23.23 7.25
C ILE A 88 -6.46 -24.70 7.32
N ARG A 89 -7.77 -24.99 7.28
CA ARG A 89 -8.26 -26.36 7.35
C ARG A 89 -7.77 -27.20 6.18
N THR A 90 -7.80 -26.65 4.96
CA THR A 90 -7.37 -27.36 3.76
C THR A 90 -5.89 -27.67 3.81
N VAL A 91 -5.04 -26.71 4.16
CA VAL A 91 -3.59 -26.94 4.30
C VAL A 91 -3.30 -28.01 5.36
N ALA A 92 -3.95 -27.95 6.52
CA ALA A 92 -3.77 -28.96 7.58
C ALA A 92 -4.18 -30.37 7.13
N GLU A 93 -5.19 -30.51 6.26
CA GLU A 93 -5.66 -31.77 5.73
C GLU A 93 -4.77 -32.34 4.62
N THR A 94 -4.24 -31.49 3.74
CA THR A 94 -3.57 -31.90 2.49
C THR A 94 -2.06 -31.90 2.57
N LEU A 95 -1.44 -30.92 3.25
CA LEU A 95 0.02 -30.79 3.34
C LEU A 95 0.75 -32.05 3.85
N PRO A 96 0.24 -32.81 4.84
CA PRO A 96 0.92 -34.03 5.31
C PRO A 96 1.07 -35.12 4.27
N ALA A 97 0.24 -35.13 3.23
CA ALA A 97 0.34 -36.08 2.13
C ALA A 97 1.43 -35.70 1.11
N GLY A 98 1.84 -34.44 1.10
CA GLY A 98 2.73 -33.88 0.08
C GLY A 98 2.10 -33.89 -1.32
N GLY A 99 2.86 -33.45 -2.30
CA GLY A 99 2.42 -33.41 -3.69
C GLY A 99 2.77 -32.10 -4.36
N THR A 100 2.12 -31.83 -5.49
CA THR A 100 2.29 -30.61 -6.29
C THR A 100 0.99 -29.84 -6.39
N VAL A 101 1.11 -28.54 -6.61
CA VAL A 101 0.03 -27.60 -6.96
C VAL A 101 0.28 -27.02 -8.36
N HIS A 102 -0.79 -26.60 -9.04
CA HIS A 102 -0.70 -26.02 -10.39
C HIS A 102 -0.83 -24.49 -10.28
N LEU A 103 0.29 -23.78 -10.41
CA LEU A 103 0.36 -22.31 -10.33
C LEU A 103 0.50 -21.69 -11.74
N SER A 104 0.38 -20.36 -11.83
CA SER A 104 0.45 -19.63 -13.10
C SER A 104 1.79 -19.78 -13.84
N TYR A 105 2.85 -20.09 -13.11
CA TYR A 105 4.20 -20.32 -13.65
C TYR A 105 4.56 -21.80 -13.81
N GLY A 106 3.67 -22.73 -13.48
CA GLY A 106 3.87 -24.17 -13.62
C GLY A 106 3.50 -24.97 -12.37
N GLU A 107 3.93 -26.23 -12.34
CA GLU A 107 3.78 -27.08 -11.16
C GLU A 107 4.80 -26.71 -10.09
N GLU A 108 4.34 -26.66 -8.84
CA GLU A 108 5.16 -26.35 -7.67
C GLU A 108 4.93 -27.38 -6.55
N GLN A 109 5.89 -27.57 -5.67
CA GLN A 109 5.71 -28.39 -4.48
C GLN A 109 4.75 -27.74 -3.50
N MET A 110 3.90 -28.54 -2.85
CA MET A 110 2.95 -28.01 -1.84
C MET A 110 3.66 -27.25 -0.71
N ASP A 111 4.80 -27.74 -0.25
CA ASP A 111 5.59 -27.09 0.81
C ASP A 111 6.05 -25.68 0.38
N GLU A 112 6.50 -25.53 -0.86
CA GLU A 112 6.93 -24.24 -1.41
C GLU A 112 5.75 -23.28 -1.52
N TYR A 113 4.61 -23.73 -2.04
CA TYR A 113 3.39 -22.92 -2.12
C TYR A 113 2.91 -22.46 -0.73
N VAL A 114 2.91 -23.34 0.25
CA VAL A 114 2.51 -22.98 1.64
C VAL A 114 3.49 -21.99 2.27
N HIS A 115 4.79 -22.05 1.94
CA HIS A 115 5.74 -21.01 2.37
C HIS A 115 5.45 -19.66 1.71
N GLN A 116 5.10 -19.65 0.41
CA GLN A 116 4.69 -18.42 -0.30
C GLN A 116 3.49 -17.78 0.39
N LEU A 117 2.46 -18.57 0.66
CA LEU A 117 1.25 -18.11 1.37
C LEU A 117 1.58 -17.59 2.80
N ALA A 118 2.45 -18.28 3.52
CA ALA A 118 2.87 -17.83 4.87
C ALA A 118 3.60 -16.48 4.81
N ALA A 119 4.47 -16.30 3.81
CA ALA A 119 5.16 -15.03 3.59
C ALA A 119 4.19 -13.91 3.23
N ASP A 120 3.24 -14.19 2.34
CA ASP A 120 2.22 -13.25 1.90
C ASP A 120 1.37 -12.74 3.08
N HIS A 121 0.83 -13.65 3.88
CA HIS A 121 0.06 -13.29 5.08
C HIS A 121 0.88 -12.49 6.10
N LEU A 122 2.16 -12.81 6.29
CA LEU A 122 2.99 -12.12 7.27
C LEU A 122 3.32 -10.68 6.83
N VAL A 123 3.70 -10.51 5.55
CA VAL A 123 4.05 -9.20 4.98
C VAL A 123 2.81 -8.32 4.86
N HIS A 124 1.74 -8.84 4.28
CA HIS A 124 0.50 -8.09 4.11
C HIS A 124 -0.24 -7.84 5.44
N GLY A 125 -0.03 -8.69 6.44
CA GLY A 125 -0.46 -8.42 7.80
C GLY A 125 0.20 -7.16 8.37
N TRP A 126 1.50 -6.98 8.12
CA TRP A 126 2.20 -5.75 8.48
C TRP A 126 1.71 -4.55 7.65
N ASP A 127 1.52 -4.71 6.34
CA ASP A 127 0.99 -3.67 5.46
C ASP A 127 -0.37 -3.15 5.96
N LEU A 128 -1.25 -4.07 6.34
CA LEU A 128 -2.57 -3.74 6.89
C LEU A 128 -2.48 -2.99 8.23
N ALA A 129 -1.61 -3.46 9.14
CA ALA A 129 -1.39 -2.78 10.42
C ALA A 129 -0.83 -1.36 10.22
N ALA A 130 0.12 -1.18 9.30
CA ALA A 130 0.69 0.11 8.96
C ALA A 130 -0.37 1.08 8.39
N ALA A 131 -1.24 0.59 7.50
CA ALA A 131 -2.31 1.37 6.90
C ALA A 131 -3.40 1.79 7.89
N THR A 132 -3.70 0.94 8.87
CA THR A 132 -4.80 1.14 9.83
C THR A 132 -4.37 1.71 11.18
N GLY A 133 -3.06 1.89 11.41
CA GLY A 133 -2.50 2.32 12.69
C GLY A 133 -2.55 1.23 13.77
N GLY A 134 -2.50 -0.03 13.36
CA GLY A 134 -2.46 -1.20 14.22
C GLY A 134 -1.08 -1.50 14.82
N ASP A 135 -0.93 -2.67 15.45
CA ASP A 135 0.35 -3.12 16.00
C ASP A 135 1.28 -3.58 14.87
N LEU A 136 2.38 -2.84 14.67
CA LEU A 136 3.39 -3.10 13.65
C LEU A 136 4.33 -4.24 14.00
N ARG A 137 4.28 -4.77 15.22
CA ARG A 137 5.18 -5.84 15.64
C ARG A 137 4.72 -7.16 15.02
N LEU A 138 5.65 -7.81 14.36
CA LEU A 138 5.52 -9.18 13.90
C LEU A 138 6.10 -10.14 14.95
N ASP A 139 5.59 -11.35 14.99
CA ASP A 139 6.19 -12.38 15.84
C ASP A 139 7.62 -12.72 15.36
N PRO A 140 8.66 -12.55 16.20
CA PRO A 140 10.05 -12.78 15.79
C PRO A 140 10.32 -14.20 15.30
N ALA A 141 9.56 -15.20 15.77
CA ALA A 141 9.73 -16.57 15.30
C ALA A 141 9.18 -16.74 13.88
N LEU A 142 8.05 -16.09 13.54
CA LEU A 142 7.51 -16.09 12.17
C LEU A 142 8.44 -15.34 11.22
N VAL A 143 8.93 -14.17 11.63
CA VAL A 143 9.92 -13.39 10.87
C VAL A 143 11.15 -14.22 10.55
N HIS A 144 11.71 -14.90 11.56
CA HIS A 144 12.91 -15.73 11.38
C HIS A 144 12.69 -16.89 10.40
N GLU A 145 11.57 -17.61 10.51
CA GLU A 145 11.27 -18.75 9.64
C GLU A 145 11.06 -18.30 8.18
N VAL A 146 10.25 -17.28 7.97
CA VAL A 146 9.97 -16.76 6.61
C VAL A 146 11.23 -16.13 6.00
N ALA A 147 11.98 -15.32 6.76
CA ALA A 147 13.22 -14.72 6.26
C ALA A 147 14.26 -15.78 5.88
N THR A 148 14.38 -16.86 6.67
CA THR A 148 15.29 -17.98 6.38
C THR A 148 14.90 -18.70 5.09
N TRP A 149 13.62 -18.99 4.89
CA TRP A 149 13.11 -19.59 3.66
C TRP A 149 13.31 -18.66 2.46
N PHE A 150 13.05 -17.35 2.63
CA PHE A 150 13.09 -16.36 1.55
C PHE A 150 14.53 -16.07 1.08
N ALA A 151 15.53 -16.11 1.96
CA ALA A 151 16.92 -15.75 1.63
C ALA A 151 17.51 -16.50 0.42
N ASP A 152 17.14 -17.78 0.23
CA ASP A 152 17.57 -18.60 -0.90
C ASP A 152 16.72 -18.37 -2.18
N ARG A 153 15.69 -17.54 -2.10
CA ARG A 153 14.66 -17.32 -3.16
C ARG A 153 14.56 -15.88 -3.62
N GLU A 154 15.15 -14.97 -2.88
CA GLU A 154 15.04 -13.53 -3.12
C GLU A 154 15.39 -13.15 -4.55
N GLU A 155 16.54 -13.64 -5.06
CA GLU A 155 16.98 -13.35 -6.42
C GLU A 155 15.99 -13.86 -7.48
N LEU A 156 15.45 -15.08 -7.28
CA LEU A 156 14.47 -15.69 -8.18
C LEU A 156 13.16 -14.89 -8.22
N TYR A 157 12.64 -14.49 -7.07
CA TYR A 157 11.38 -13.74 -6.96
C TYR A 157 11.50 -12.33 -7.53
N ARG A 158 12.66 -11.68 -7.36
CA ARG A 158 12.93 -10.38 -7.98
C ARG A 158 13.06 -10.49 -9.50
N ALA A 159 13.79 -11.48 -9.98
CA ALA A 159 13.94 -11.72 -11.42
C ALA A 159 12.60 -12.05 -12.11
N GLY A 160 11.70 -12.72 -11.40
CA GLY A 160 10.33 -13.02 -11.84
C GLY A 160 9.36 -11.84 -11.71
N GLY A 161 9.76 -10.72 -11.10
CA GLY A 161 8.89 -9.55 -10.91
C GLY A 161 7.81 -9.75 -9.84
N VAL A 162 7.94 -10.78 -9.01
CA VAL A 162 6.97 -11.10 -7.93
C VAL A 162 7.08 -10.09 -6.79
N ILE A 163 8.29 -9.61 -6.53
CA ILE A 163 8.56 -8.59 -5.52
C ILE A 163 9.34 -7.42 -6.12
N GLY A 164 9.11 -6.22 -5.58
CA GLY A 164 9.83 -5.00 -5.96
C GLY A 164 11.31 -5.01 -5.52
N PRO A 165 12.07 -3.94 -5.86
CA PRO A 165 13.43 -3.75 -5.35
C PRO A 165 13.45 -3.81 -3.82
N SER A 166 14.57 -4.30 -3.23
CA SER A 166 14.75 -4.25 -1.79
C SER A 166 15.00 -2.82 -1.32
N GLU A 167 14.46 -2.50 -0.15
CA GLU A 167 14.82 -1.27 0.57
C GLU A 167 16.15 -1.45 1.32
N ALA A 168 16.69 -0.35 1.83
CA ALA A 168 17.93 -0.39 2.60
C ALA A 168 17.72 -1.14 3.94
N PRO A 169 18.67 -2.02 4.34
CA PRO A 169 18.58 -2.72 5.61
C PRO A 169 18.66 -1.74 6.78
N THR A 170 17.89 -2.02 7.83
CA THR A 170 17.78 -1.20 9.05
C THR A 170 18.74 -1.64 10.16
N GLY A 171 19.17 -2.92 10.11
CA GLY A 171 19.91 -3.58 11.19
C GLY A 171 19.02 -4.15 12.29
N ASP A 172 17.70 -4.05 12.13
CA ASP A 172 16.69 -4.73 12.95
C ASP A 172 16.10 -5.92 12.18
N PRO A 173 15.96 -7.11 12.77
CA PRO A 173 15.51 -8.31 12.03
C PRO A 173 14.14 -8.15 11.33
N GLN A 174 13.19 -7.48 11.95
CA GLN A 174 11.90 -7.22 11.32
C GLN A 174 12.03 -6.18 10.20
N GLY A 175 12.79 -5.10 10.46
CA GLY A 175 13.04 -4.07 9.46
C GLY A 175 13.76 -4.62 8.23
N ASP A 176 14.77 -5.46 8.43
CA ASP A 176 15.52 -6.11 7.35
C ASP A 176 14.66 -7.12 6.56
N PHE A 177 13.78 -7.85 7.25
CA PHE A 177 12.78 -8.72 6.63
C PHE A 177 11.83 -7.93 5.73
N LEU A 178 11.24 -6.85 6.23
CA LEU A 178 10.33 -5.98 5.47
C LEU A 178 11.04 -5.34 4.27
N ALA A 179 12.27 -4.83 4.48
CA ALA A 179 13.10 -4.27 3.42
C ALA A 179 13.41 -5.29 2.31
N ALA A 180 13.66 -6.55 2.66
CA ALA A 180 13.86 -7.63 1.69
C ALA A 180 12.61 -7.90 0.85
N PHE A 181 11.42 -7.69 1.37
CA PHE A 181 10.15 -7.74 0.62
C PHE A 181 9.77 -6.41 -0.04
N GLY A 182 10.69 -5.44 -0.10
CA GLY A 182 10.48 -4.14 -0.76
C GLY A 182 9.54 -3.20 -0.01
N ARG A 183 9.41 -3.37 1.32
CA ARG A 183 8.64 -2.47 2.19
C ARG A 183 9.56 -1.47 2.86
N ASP A 184 9.13 -0.19 2.90
CA ASP A 184 9.74 0.79 3.80
C ASP A 184 9.30 0.50 5.24
N PRO A 185 10.20 0.06 6.13
CA PRO A 185 9.84 -0.27 7.52
C PRO A 185 9.35 0.94 8.34
N HIS A 186 9.53 2.17 7.81
CA HIS A 186 9.10 3.42 8.44
C HIS A 186 7.77 3.94 7.88
N TRP A 187 7.15 3.20 6.96
CA TRP A 187 5.85 3.59 6.41
C TRP A 187 4.81 3.77 7.53
N GLY A 188 4.05 4.87 7.47
CA GLY A 188 3.11 5.21 8.51
C GLY A 188 2.20 6.38 8.13
N PRO A 189 1.58 7.08 9.10
CA PRO A 189 0.56 8.11 8.87
C PRO A 189 0.98 9.22 7.92
N ASN A 190 2.25 9.63 7.90
CA ASN A 190 2.74 10.66 7.00
C ASN A 190 2.80 10.18 5.55
N HIS A 191 3.11 8.92 5.30
CA HIS A 191 3.05 8.30 3.96
C HIS A 191 1.61 8.24 3.48
N ALA A 192 0.68 7.76 4.31
CA ALA A 192 -0.74 7.76 4.03
C ALA A 192 -1.27 9.19 3.78
N GLY A 193 -0.82 10.16 4.59
CA GLY A 193 -1.14 11.57 4.45
C GLY A 193 -0.68 12.13 3.11
N LEU A 194 0.55 11.82 2.68
CA LEU A 194 1.10 12.27 1.39
C LEU A 194 0.30 11.68 0.22
N ALA A 195 0.04 10.37 0.25
CA ALA A 195 -0.69 9.70 -0.82
C ALA A 195 -2.12 10.26 -0.99
N ARG A 196 -2.85 10.43 0.13
CA ARG A 196 -4.19 11.04 0.11
C ARG A 196 -4.16 12.49 -0.37
N PHE A 197 -3.17 13.26 0.11
CA PHE A 197 -3.02 14.66 -0.28
C PHE A 197 -2.76 14.80 -1.78
N SER A 198 -1.85 13.99 -2.33
CA SER A 198 -1.54 13.96 -3.76
C SER A 198 -2.76 13.60 -4.60
N ALA A 199 -3.53 12.59 -4.20
CA ALA A 199 -4.75 12.17 -4.89
C ALA A 199 -5.83 13.26 -4.87
N ALA A 200 -6.09 13.86 -3.71
CA ALA A 200 -7.08 14.94 -3.56
C ALA A 200 -6.67 16.19 -4.37
N PHE A 201 -5.38 16.54 -4.35
CA PHE A 201 -4.84 17.66 -5.11
C PHE A 201 -4.92 17.41 -6.63
N GLY A 202 -4.59 16.20 -7.08
CA GLY A 202 -4.74 15.78 -8.48
C GLY A 202 -6.19 15.78 -8.96
N ALA A 203 -7.15 15.50 -8.08
CA ALA A 203 -8.59 15.56 -8.36
C ALA A 203 -9.16 17.00 -8.32
N GLY A 204 -8.42 17.98 -7.83
CA GLY A 204 -8.90 19.35 -7.62
C GLY A 204 -9.97 19.47 -6.53
N ASP A 205 -10.03 18.51 -5.60
CA ASP A 205 -11.01 18.48 -4.51
C ASP A 205 -10.54 19.32 -3.32
N VAL A 206 -10.97 20.59 -3.28
CA VAL A 206 -10.60 21.55 -2.23
C VAL A 206 -10.96 21.03 -0.83
N GLU A 207 -12.14 20.41 -0.69
CA GLU A 207 -12.62 19.94 0.62
C GLU A 207 -11.75 18.77 1.11
N ALA A 208 -11.45 17.82 0.23
CA ALA A 208 -10.56 16.70 0.56
C ALA A 208 -9.15 17.20 0.87
N VAL A 209 -8.57 18.11 0.07
CA VAL A 209 -7.25 18.71 0.33
C VAL A 209 -7.23 19.38 1.70
N MET A 210 -8.22 20.21 2.02
CA MET A 210 -8.27 20.94 3.30
C MET A 210 -8.47 20.01 4.50
N SER A 211 -9.19 18.90 4.34
CA SER A 211 -9.35 17.88 5.40
C SER A 211 -8.04 17.17 5.77
N LEU A 212 -7.06 17.22 4.86
CA LEU A 212 -5.72 16.64 5.04
C LEU A 212 -4.67 17.67 5.50
N MET A 213 -5.08 18.89 5.76
CA MET A 213 -4.22 19.96 6.28
C MET A 213 -4.59 20.34 7.72
N THR A 214 -3.63 20.87 8.47
CA THR A 214 -3.90 21.37 9.81
C THR A 214 -4.54 22.76 9.78
N ASP A 215 -5.27 23.17 10.83
CA ASP A 215 -5.92 24.49 10.90
C ASP A 215 -4.92 25.66 10.81
N ASP A 216 -3.69 25.45 11.30
CA ASP A 216 -2.58 26.40 11.29
C ASP A 216 -1.63 26.18 10.11
N CYS A 217 -2.09 25.54 9.04
CA CYS A 217 -1.25 25.18 7.89
C CYS A 217 -0.67 26.41 7.19
N VAL A 218 0.49 26.20 6.56
CA VAL A 218 1.20 27.22 5.79
C VAL A 218 1.41 26.73 4.37
N PHE A 219 1.14 27.61 3.40
CA PHE A 219 1.45 27.41 2.00
C PHE A 219 2.30 28.54 1.46
N GLU A 220 3.44 28.20 0.83
CA GLU A 220 4.21 29.14 0.02
C GLU A 220 4.04 28.79 -1.46
N ALA A 221 3.47 29.75 -2.21
CA ALA A 221 3.19 29.62 -3.63
C ALA A 221 4.47 29.75 -4.47
N THR A 222 4.43 29.29 -5.71
CA THR A 222 5.54 29.42 -6.65
C THR A 222 5.76 30.85 -7.19
N GLY A 223 4.78 31.70 -7.06
CA GLY A 223 4.81 33.09 -7.53
C GLY A 223 4.31 34.09 -6.51
N PRO A 224 4.64 35.38 -6.74
CA PRO A 224 5.61 35.92 -7.70
C PRO A 224 7.06 35.64 -7.31
N ALA A 225 7.93 35.54 -8.30
CA ALA A 225 9.36 35.41 -8.04
C ALA A 225 9.91 36.61 -7.27
N PRO A 226 10.94 36.48 -6.38
CA PRO A 226 11.72 35.23 -6.16
C PRO A 226 11.15 34.30 -5.09
N ASP A 227 10.31 34.76 -4.15
CA ASP A 227 10.00 34.05 -2.91
C ASP A 227 8.58 33.44 -2.87
N GLY A 228 7.71 33.86 -3.81
CA GLY A 228 6.30 33.49 -3.79
C GLY A 228 5.48 34.23 -2.73
N VAL A 229 4.17 33.99 -2.69
CA VAL A 229 3.30 34.47 -1.61
C VAL A 229 3.16 33.41 -0.54
N ARG A 230 3.28 33.81 0.71
CA ARG A 230 3.05 32.97 1.87
C ARG A 230 1.64 33.17 2.41
N HIS A 231 0.90 32.08 2.54
CA HIS A 231 -0.45 32.05 3.11
C HIS A 231 -0.43 31.25 4.41
N GLU A 232 -1.05 31.78 5.46
CA GLU A 232 -1.05 31.18 6.80
C GLU A 232 -2.47 30.97 7.31
N GLY A 233 -2.74 29.77 7.82
CA GLY A 233 -4.03 29.32 8.33
C GLY A 233 -4.94 28.74 7.24
N ALA A 234 -5.83 27.85 7.66
CA ALA A 234 -6.69 27.09 6.77
C ALA A 234 -7.57 27.96 5.86
N GLU A 235 -8.08 29.10 6.34
CA GLU A 235 -8.94 29.99 5.56
C GLU A 235 -8.17 30.64 4.39
N ALA A 236 -6.95 31.14 4.65
CA ALA A 236 -6.13 31.77 3.63
C ALA A 236 -5.65 30.75 2.58
N VAL A 237 -5.24 29.57 3.04
CA VAL A 237 -4.78 28.48 2.16
C VAL A 237 -5.93 27.95 1.30
N ARG A 238 -7.14 27.76 1.89
CA ARG A 238 -8.33 27.35 1.16
C ARG A 238 -8.67 28.32 0.03
N ALA A 239 -8.59 29.62 0.26
CA ALA A 239 -8.89 30.63 -0.75
C ALA A 239 -8.00 30.46 -1.99
N VAL A 240 -6.72 30.11 -1.79
CA VAL A 240 -5.78 29.84 -2.90
C VAL A 240 -6.17 28.59 -3.68
N TRP A 241 -6.57 27.51 -3.00
CA TRP A 241 -7.01 26.29 -3.71
C TRP A 241 -8.30 26.50 -4.50
N VAL A 242 -9.25 27.26 -3.94
CA VAL A 242 -10.50 27.62 -4.66
C VAL A 242 -10.18 28.41 -5.92
N GLU A 243 -9.25 29.38 -5.88
CA GLU A 243 -8.81 30.13 -7.05
C GLU A 243 -8.09 29.21 -8.05
N LEU A 244 -7.09 28.45 -7.59
CA LEU A 244 -6.29 27.56 -8.44
C LEU A 244 -7.15 26.54 -9.20
N PHE A 245 -8.08 25.89 -8.53
CA PHE A 245 -8.92 24.85 -9.14
C PHE A 245 -10.14 25.40 -9.85
N GLY A 246 -10.56 26.64 -9.53
CA GLY A 246 -11.66 27.34 -10.19
C GLY A 246 -11.31 27.87 -11.58
N ASP A 247 -10.11 28.39 -11.75
CA ASP A 247 -9.68 29.06 -12.98
C ASP A 247 -9.23 28.12 -14.10
N THR A 248 -8.85 26.88 -13.79
CA THR A 248 -8.17 25.99 -14.74
C THR A 248 -9.05 24.93 -15.39
N GLY A 249 -10.34 24.88 -15.05
CA GLY A 249 -11.33 24.01 -15.72
C GLY A 249 -11.11 22.48 -15.58
N SER A 250 -10.10 22.06 -14.94
CA SER A 250 -9.63 20.75 -14.46
C SER A 250 -8.11 20.76 -14.49
N PRO A 251 -7.44 21.09 -13.41
CA PRO A 251 -5.97 21.07 -13.35
C PRO A 251 -5.48 19.64 -13.55
N ALA A 252 -4.64 19.45 -14.55
CA ALA A 252 -3.99 18.17 -14.80
C ALA A 252 -2.67 18.08 -14.04
N PHE A 253 -2.73 17.96 -12.72
CA PHE A 253 -1.57 17.62 -11.91
C PHE A 253 -1.31 16.11 -11.98
N THR A 254 -0.11 15.76 -12.39
CA THR A 254 0.36 14.37 -12.42
C THR A 254 1.52 14.21 -11.44
N GLU A 255 1.40 13.30 -10.50
CA GLU A 255 2.51 12.90 -9.65
C GLU A 255 3.56 12.16 -10.50
N GLU A 256 4.83 12.61 -10.41
CA GLU A 256 5.96 11.92 -11.04
C GLU A 256 6.76 11.09 -10.04
N GLU A 257 6.84 11.52 -8.77
CA GLU A 257 7.57 10.86 -7.70
C GLU A 257 7.16 11.43 -6.35
N SER A 258 7.04 10.60 -5.34
CA SER A 258 6.86 11.05 -3.97
C SER A 258 7.58 10.15 -2.96
N PHE A 259 8.01 10.72 -1.85
CA PHE A 259 8.57 9.98 -0.72
C PHE A 259 8.42 10.77 0.60
N VAL A 260 8.55 10.05 1.70
CA VAL A 260 8.52 10.62 3.06
C VAL A 260 9.80 10.26 3.80
N ALA A 261 10.31 11.22 4.58
CA ALA A 261 11.44 11.04 5.47
C ALA A 261 11.12 11.69 6.82
N GLY A 262 10.67 10.89 7.77
CA GLY A 262 10.22 11.36 9.08
C GLY A 262 8.98 12.26 8.98
N ASP A 263 9.11 13.52 9.38
CA ASP A 263 8.03 14.52 9.29
C ASP A 263 8.05 15.35 7.98
N ARG A 264 8.91 14.99 7.03
CA ARG A 264 9.04 15.68 5.74
C ARG A 264 8.57 14.78 4.61
N GLY A 265 7.87 15.37 3.64
CA GLY A 265 7.50 14.74 2.38
C GLY A 265 7.97 15.54 1.19
N VAL A 266 8.24 14.85 0.10
CA VAL A 266 8.53 15.45 -1.19
C VAL A 266 7.55 14.91 -2.20
N LEU A 267 6.95 15.79 -2.98
CA LEU A 267 6.06 15.46 -4.08
C LEU A 267 6.55 16.17 -5.34
N ARG A 268 7.08 15.42 -6.28
CA ARG A 268 7.45 15.93 -7.59
C ARG A 268 6.29 15.75 -8.54
N TRP A 269 5.90 16.84 -9.21
CA TRP A 269 4.71 16.88 -10.03
C TRP A 269 4.96 17.56 -11.39
N ARG A 270 4.06 17.29 -12.31
CA ARG A 270 3.90 17.98 -13.57
C ARG A 270 2.48 18.54 -13.64
N PHE A 271 2.38 19.79 -14.08
CA PHE A 271 1.11 20.46 -14.39
C PHE A 271 1.04 20.74 -15.88
N ASP A 272 -0.03 20.31 -16.53
CA ASP A 272 -0.28 20.47 -17.94
C ASP A 272 -1.47 21.41 -18.18
N TRP A 273 -1.38 22.26 -19.20
CA TRP A 273 -2.48 23.13 -19.64
C TRP A 273 -2.50 23.26 -21.16
N VAL A 274 -3.55 23.89 -21.68
CA VAL A 274 -3.67 24.25 -23.10
C VAL A 274 -3.66 25.78 -23.21
N GLU A 275 -2.77 26.32 -24.03
CA GLU A 275 -2.67 27.76 -24.30
C GLU A 275 -3.88 28.24 -25.11
N ASP A 276 -4.12 29.56 -25.18
CA ASP A 276 -5.22 30.16 -25.93
C ASP A 276 -5.19 29.82 -27.43
N ASP A 277 -4.01 29.56 -27.99
CA ASP A 277 -3.82 29.15 -29.39
C ASP A 277 -4.00 27.64 -29.62
N GLY A 278 -4.33 26.87 -28.57
CA GLY A 278 -4.49 25.42 -28.61
C GLY A 278 -3.20 24.62 -28.47
N SER A 279 -2.05 25.26 -28.27
CA SER A 279 -0.79 24.54 -28.04
C SER A 279 -0.70 24.01 -26.60
N PRO A 280 -0.04 22.84 -26.38
CA PRO A 280 0.15 22.31 -25.03
C PRO A 280 1.25 23.05 -24.29
N GLY A 281 0.97 23.46 -23.06
CA GLY A 281 1.94 23.98 -22.11
C GLY A 281 2.13 23.02 -20.93
N HIS A 282 3.28 23.08 -20.28
CA HIS A 282 3.48 22.38 -19.01
C HIS A 282 4.57 23.02 -18.16
N VAL A 283 4.48 22.79 -16.87
CA VAL A 283 5.53 23.09 -15.90
C VAL A 283 5.76 21.89 -14.99
N ARG A 284 6.99 21.72 -14.53
CA ARG A 284 7.33 20.77 -13.48
C ARG A 284 7.70 21.50 -12.22
N GLY A 285 7.30 20.92 -11.11
CA GLY A 285 7.62 21.45 -9.80
C GLY A 285 7.89 20.37 -8.78
N VAL A 286 8.25 20.84 -7.60
CA VAL A 286 8.41 20.03 -6.41
C VAL A 286 7.76 20.75 -5.24
N ASP A 287 6.99 20.01 -4.46
CA ASP A 287 6.51 20.45 -3.16
C ASP A 287 7.36 19.80 -2.07
N VAL A 288 7.77 20.63 -1.13
CA VAL A 288 8.34 20.17 0.14
C VAL A 288 7.26 20.33 1.20
N LEU A 289 6.83 19.20 1.76
CA LEU A 289 5.77 19.16 2.75
C LEU A 289 6.34 18.88 4.14
N ARG A 290 5.61 19.33 5.16
CA ARG A 290 5.81 18.91 6.53
C ARG A 290 4.52 18.34 7.08
N PHE A 291 4.64 17.27 7.85
CA PHE A 291 3.51 16.56 8.45
C PHE A 291 3.51 16.71 9.96
N ARG A 292 2.30 16.72 10.50
CA ARG A 292 2.02 16.63 11.93
C ARG A 292 0.85 15.66 12.10
N ALA A 293 1.14 14.50 12.69
CA ALA A 293 0.16 13.41 12.87
C ALA A 293 -0.59 13.00 11.58
N GLY A 294 0.14 12.89 10.46
CA GLY A 294 -0.43 12.49 9.17
C GLY A 294 -1.09 13.62 8.38
N LEU A 295 -1.23 14.82 8.95
CA LEU A 295 -1.78 15.99 8.26
C LEU A 295 -0.66 16.93 7.79
N VAL A 296 -0.84 17.55 6.63
CA VAL A 296 0.08 18.54 6.07
C VAL A 296 -0.03 19.84 6.88
N CYS A 297 1.06 20.26 7.53
CA CYS A 297 1.11 21.53 8.24
C CYS A 297 1.92 22.61 7.50
N GLU A 298 2.80 22.24 6.56
CA GLU A 298 3.51 23.16 5.67
C GLU A 298 3.58 22.57 4.25
N LYS A 299 3.38 23.38 3.23
CA LYS A 299 3.58 23.06 1.82
C LYS A 299 4.32 24.19 1.14
N PHE A 300 5.54 23.96 0.71
CA PHE A 300 6.37 24.92 -0.02
C PHE A 300 6.57 24.43 -1.44
N SER A 301 6.13 25.23 -2.41
CA SER A 301 6.12 24.85 -3.82
C SER A 301 7.22 25.57 -4.59
N TYR A 302 7.93 24.80 -5.39
CA TYR A 302 8.99 25.28 -6.27
C TYR A 302 8.74 24.83 -7.70
N VAL A 303 9.01 25.68 -8.66
CA VAL A 303 8.92 25.34 -10.09
C VAL A 303 10.29 25.37 -10.75
N LYS A 304 10.45 24.52 -11.74
CA LYS A 304 11.61 24.55 -12.61
C LYS A 304 11.38 25.62 -13.66
N GLY A 305 12.10 26.74 -13.52
CA GLY A 305 12.09 27.88 -14.44
C GLY A 305 13.01 27.68 -15.64
#